data_45cc1b0d54640fa907b26302f423c115
#
_entry.id   45cc1b0d54640fa907b26302f423c115
#
_cell.length_a   1.000
_cell.length_b   1.000
_cell.length_c   1.000
_cell.angle_alpha   90.00
_cell.angle_beta   90.00
_cell.angle_gamma   90.00
#
_symmetry.space_group_name_H-M   'P 1'
#
loop_
_entity.id
_entity.type
_entity.pdbx_description
1 polymer ?
#
loop_
_entity_poly.entity_id
_entity_poly.type
_entity_poly.pdbx_seq_one_letter_code
_entity_poly.pdbx_strand_id
1 'polypeptide(L)'
;MGINGKKRISVFGLGYVGLANSLLLGQHEDVVGYDIDSHKITLLEQGCSPLIDDYIESFIKEKRSNVSYTSDFEQAVLHGEYLVIATPTDYDESTDYFNTSSIEEVIEKAIQIKADAKFIIKSTIPIGYVATLKKQFPSVQTIIFCPEFLREGTALYDNLYPSRIIIGDTTDAAKEIGALFLRNVWDKEVPVLYTSENEAEAIKLFANTYLALRVAYFNELDTFAQINGLESRQIIE
;
A
#
# COMPACT_ATOMS: atom_id res chain seq x y z
N MET A 1 3.67 25.55 -10.68
CA MET A 1 2.71 26.21 -9.78
C MET A 1 2.65 25.38 -8.52
N GLY A 2 3.08 25.90 -7.38
CA GLY A 2 3.11 25.16 -6.12
C GLY A 2 1.68 24.87 -5.64
N ILE A 3 1.40 23.60 -5.38
CA ILE A 3 0.16 23.20 -4.72
C ILE A 3 0.31 23.59 -3.24
N ASN A 4 -0.14 24.79 -2.92
CA ASN A 4 -0.06 25.37 -1.57
C ASN A 4 -1.29 24.94 -0.75
N GLY A 5 -1.42 23.66 -0.38
CA GLY A 5 -2.44 23.17 0.54
C GLY A 5 -2.17 21.72 0.91
N LYS A 6 -2.38 21.36 2.18
CA LYS A 6 -2.40 19.96 2.59
C LYS A 6 -3.52 19.23 1.86
N LYS A 7 -3.26 18.03 1.35
CA LYS A 7 -4.29 17.14 0.81
C LYS A 7 -4.95 16.39 1.95
N ARG A 8 -6.25 16.13 1.82
CA ARG A 8 -7.00 15.29 2.75
C ARG A 8 -7.01 13.86 2.20
N ILE A 9 -6.50 12.95 2.97
CA ILE A 9 -6.30 11.55 2.55
C ILE A 9 -6.91 10.63 3.59
N SER A 10 -7.62 9.63 3.15
CA SER A 10 -8.10 8.56 4.03
C SER A 10 -7.51 7.23 3.60
N VAL A 11 -6.99 6.46 4.55
CA VAL A 11 -6.36 5.15 4.29
C VAL A 11 -7.21 4.07 4.92
N PHE A 12 -7.66 3.12 4.11
CA PHE A 12 -8.55 2.03 4.49
C PHE A 12 -7.76 0.73 4.66
N GLY A 13 -7.79 0.18 5.89
CA GLY A 13 -6.99 -0.97 6.32
C GLY A 13 -5.65 -0.53 6.90
N LEU A 14 -5.45 -0.76 8.21
CA LEU A 14 -4.25 -0.37 8.96
C LEU A 14 -3.37 -1.59 9.30
N GLY A 15 -3.14 -2.45 8.29
CA GLY A 15 -2.03 -3.40 8.29
C GLY A 15 -0.69 -2.71 8.00
N TYR A 16 0.37 -3.47 7.74
CA TYR A 16 1.70 -2.91 7.44
C TYR A 16 1.67 -1.90 6.30
N VAL A 17 0.96 -2.21 5.21
CA VAL A 17 0.85 -1.32 4.05
C VAL A 17 0.12 -0.02 4.41
N GLY A 18 -1.08 -0.13 4.99
CA GLY A 18 -1.91 1.04 5.25
C GLY A 18 -1.37 1.93 6.34
N LEU A 19 -0.92 1.36 7.46
CA LEU A 19 -0.35 2.15 8.55
C LEU A 19 0.94 2.86 8.14
N ALA A 20 1.85 2.17 7.43
CA ALA A 20 3.06 2.79 6.92
C ALA A 20 2.76 3.92 5.92
N ASN A 21 1.76 3.76 5.02
CA ASN A 21 1.34 4.82 4.12
C ASN A 21 0.65 5.97 4.86
N SER A 22 -0.16 5.70 5.90
CA SER A 22 -0.77 6.75 6.72
C SER A 22 0.30 7.63 7.39
N LEU A 23 1.30 7.01 7.97
CA LEU A 23 2.40 7.72 8.63
C LEU A 23 3.30 8.45 7.63
N LEU A 24 3.60 7.85 6.48
CA LEU A 24 4.35 8.48 5.39
C LEU A 24 3.66 9.76 4.93
N LEU A 25 2.38 9.65 4.55
CA LEU A 25 1.60 10.78 4.02
C LEU A 25 1.31 11.83 5.09
N GLY A 26 1.08 11.40 6.33
CA GLY A 26 0.81 12.28 7.46
C GLY A 26 1.96 13.21 7.84
N GLN A 27 3.18 13.04 7.27
CA GLN A 27 4.28 13.99 7.49
C GLN A 27 3.94 15.39 6.94
N HIS A 28 3.21 15.46 5.83
CA HIS A 28 2.91 16.72 5.16
C HIS A 28 1.43 16.94 4.87
N GLU A 29 0.62 15.87 4.91
CA GLU A 29 -0.80 15.88 4.57
C GLU A 29 -1.68 15.75 5.81
N ASP A 30 -2.99 15.90 5.62
CA ASP A 30 -4.03 15.66 6.63
C ASP A 30 -4.63 14.28 6.39
N VAL A 31 -4.33 13.33 7.30
CA VAL A 31 -4.60 11.90 7.07
C VAL A 31 -5.55 11.34 8.13
N VAL A 32 -6.54 10.57 7.67
CA VAL A 32 -7.38 9.71 8.50
C VAL A 32 -7.09 8.26 8.16
N GLY A 33 -6.66 7.49 9.15
CA GLY A 33 -6.53 6.04 9.04
C GLY A 33 -7.81 5.35 9.53
N TYR A 34 -8.39 4.49 8.70
CA TYR A 34 -9.58 3.71 9.01
C TYR A 34 -9.25 2.22 9.09
N ASP A 35 -9.73 1.56 10.13
CA ASP A 35 -9.74 0.09 10.23
C ASP A 35 -11.04 -0.38 10.89
N ILE A 36 -11.56 -1.53 10.47
CA ILE A 36 -12.75 -2.15 11.08
C ILE A 36 -12.47 -2.66 12.50
N ASP A 37 -11.20 -2.91 12.82
CA ASP A 37 -10.75 -3.37 14.13
C ASP A 37 -10.60 -2.19 15.09
N SER A 38 -11.63 -1.98 15.92
CA SER A 38 -11.64 -0.93 16.93
C SER A 38 -10.53 -1.07 17.98
N HIS A 39 -10.00 -2.28 18.18
CA HIS A 39 -8.88 -2.47 19.09
C HIS A 39 -7.59 -1.86 18.54
N LYS A 40 -7.31 -2.02 17.24
CA LYS A 40 -6.20 -1.34 16.58
C LYS A 40 -6.35 0.19 16.68
N ILE A 41 -7.54 0.71 16.44
CA ILE A 41 -7.82 2.15 16.55
C ILE A 41 -7.51 2.64 17.96
N THR A 42 -7.99 1.94 18.99
CA THR A 42 -7.73 2.30 20.39
C THR A 42 -6.23 2.32 20.70
N LEU A 43 -5.45 1.34 20.23
CA LEU A 43 -4.00 1.32 20.42
C LEU A 43 -3.32 2.53 19.76
N LEU A 44 -3.68 2.83 18.52
CA LEU A 44 -3.11 3.95 17.77
C LEU A 44 -3.45 5.31 18.39
N GLU A 45 -4.66 5.50 18.91
CA GLU A 45 -5.07 6.70 19.64
C GLU A 45 -4.29 6.86 20.97
N GLN A 46 -3.90 5.75 21.60
CA GLN A 46 -3.04 5.75 22.78
C GLN A 46 -1.56 5.96 22.45
N GLY A 47 -1.21 6.09 21.18
CA GLY A 47 0.19 6.23 20.76
C GLY A 47 0.97 4.92 20.75
N CYS A 48 0.27 3.79 20.66
CA CYS A 48 0.86 2.45 20.60
C CYS A 48 0.69 1.85 19.21
N SER A 49 1.73 1.24 18.65
CA SER A 49 1.64 0.52 17.39
C SER A 49 0.96 -0.84 17.60
N PRO A 50 -0.01 -1.22 16.75
CA PRO A 50 -0.55 -2.59 16.73
C PRO A 50 0.35 -3.57 15.95
N LEU A 51 1.45 -3.10 15.35
CA LEU A 51 2.35 -3.85 14.49
C LEU A 51 3.78 -3.78 15.04
N ILE A 52 4.56 -4.81 14.78
CA ILE A 52 5.99 -4.87 15.15
C ILE A 52 6.80 -4.25 14.00
N ASP A 53 7.17 -2.98 14.15
CA ASP A 53 8.01 -2.23 13.21
C ASP A 53 8.60 -1.03 13.96
N ASP A 54 9.92 -1.02 14.14
CA ASP A 54 10.63 -0.01 14.95
C ASP A 54 10.43 1.42 14.43
N TYR A 55 10.31 1.58 13.09
CA TYR A 55 10.06 2.89 12.48
C TYR A 55 8.62 3.36 12.72
N ILE A 56 7.64 2.48 12.59
CA ILE A 56 6.23 2.79 12.90
C ILE A 56 6.11 3.20 14.36
N GLU A 57 6.67 2.42 15.30
CA GLU A 57 6.64 2.70 16.72
C GLU A 57 7.29 4.07 17.04
N SER A 58 8.46 4.33 16.48
CA SER A 58 9.17 5.60 16.64
C SER A 58 8.36 6.79 16.10
N PHE A 59 7.79 6.68 14.90
CA PHE A 59 6.97 7.74 14.30
C PHE A 59 5.73 8.07 15.11
N ILE A 60 5.03 7.06 15.62
CA ILE A 60 3.85 7.25 16.46
C ILE A 60 4.26 7.92 17.79
N LYS A 61 5.28 7.39 18.46
CA LYS A 61 5.77 7.89 19.75
C LYS A 61 6.28 9.34 19.68
N GLU A 62 6.99 9.66 18.61
CA GLU A 62 7.57 10.99 18.40
C GLU A 62 6.59 11.97 17.71
N LYS A 63 5.38 11.52 17.40
CA LYS A 63 4.33 12.31 16.73
C LYS A 63 4.82 12.98 15.44
N ARG A 64 5.58 12.24 14.63
CA ARG A 64 6.17 12.74 13.37
C ARG A 64 5.15 12.90 12.25
N SER A 65 3.93 12.44 12.43
CA SER A 65 2.88 12.44 11.43
C SER A 65 1.58 13.00 11.99
N ASN A 66 0.84 13.73 11.16
CA ASN A 66 -0.50 14.24 11.47
C ASN A 66 -1.54 13.23 10.97
N VAL A 67 -1.77 12.17 11.75
CA VAL A 67 -2.73 11.11 11.44
C VAL A 67 -3.73 11.02 12.58
N SER A 68 -5.02 11.06 12.26
CA SER A 68 -6.10 10.66 13.15
C SER A 68 -6.62 9.28 12.73
N TYR A 69 -7.21 8.56 13.68
CA TYR A 69 -7.64 7.20 13.44
C TYR A 69 -9.13 7.06 13.75
N THR A 70 -9.84 6.21 13.03
CA THR A 70 -11.28 6.00 13.23
C THR A 70 -11.72 4.61 12.78
N SER A 71 -12.75 4.07 13.39
CA SER A 71 -13.53 2.93 12.91
C SER A 71 -14.85 3.34 12.25
N ASP A 72 -15.10 4.64 12.11
CA ASP A 72 -16.25 5.18 11.40
C ASP A 72 -15.94 5.33 9.91
N PHE A 73 -16.54 4.45 9.10
CA PHE A 73 -16.32 4.42 7.65
C PHE A 73 -16.78 5.70 6.95
N GLU A 74 -17.96 6.24 7.35
CA GLU A 74 -18.52 7.43 6.74
C GLU A 74 -17.65 8.66 7.02
N GLN A 75 -17.17 8.80 8.27
CA GLN A 75 -16.24 9.85 8.65
C GLN A 75 -14.96 9.79 7.79
N ALA A 76 -14.39 8.59 7.61
CA ALA A 76 -13.19 8.40 6.80
C ALA A 76 -13.44 8.78 5.34
N VAL A 77 -14.56 8.37 4.74
CA VAL A 77 -14.88 8.70 3.34
C VAL A 77 -15.07 10.19 3.14
N LEU A 78 -15.82 10.85 4.03
CA LEU A 78 -16.08 12.30 3.93
C LEU A 78 -14.83 13.15 4.07
N HIS A 79 -13.85 12.70 4.87
CA HIS A 79 -12.59 13.39 5.05
C HIS A 79 -11.74 13.41 3.76
N GLY A 80 -11.50 12.26 3.13
CA GLY A 80 -10.50 12.09 2.08
C GLY A 80 -10.92 12.69 0.72
N GLU A 81 -10.04 13.43 0.07
CA GLU A 81 -10.07 13.68 -1.37
C GLU A 81 -9.52 12.48 -2.12
N TYR A 82 -8.53 11.82 -1.51
CA TYR A 82 -7.94 10.55 -1.96
C TYR A 82 -8.27 9.48 -0.93
N LEU A 83 -8.79 8.36 -1.42
CA LEU A 83 -9.08 7.16 -0.63
C LEU A 83 -8.06 6.10 -1.01
N VAL A 84 -7.12 5.86 -0.11
CA VAL A 84 -6.05 4.85 -0.29
C VAL A 84 -6.57 3.53 0.26
N ILE A 85 -6.67 2.52 -0.58
CA ILE A 85 -7.15 1.19 -0.20
C ILE A 85 -5.96 0.28 0.02
N ALA A 86 -5.79 -0.17 1.26
CA ALA A 86 -4.75 -1.10 1.71
C ALA A 86 -5.36 -2.27 2.52
N THR A 87 -6.57 -2.67 2.14
CA THR A 87 -7.28 -3.79 2.75
C THR A 87 -6.64 -5.12 2.35
N PRO A 88 -6.75 -6.18 3.17
CA PRO A 88 -6.21 -7.49 2.84
C PRO A 88 -6.80 -8.06 1.55
N THR A 89 -5.94 -8.69 0.75
CA THR A 89 -6.29 -9.43 -0.47
C THR A 89 -5.62 -10.79 -0.40
N ASP A 90 -6.23 -11.69 0.39
CA ASP A 90 -5.66 -13.02 0.62
C ASP A 90 -5.77 -13.88 -0.66
N TYR A 91 -4.72 -14.66 -0.92
CA TYR A 91 -4.75 -15.65 -1.99
C TYR A 91 -5.55 -16.87 -1.50
N ASP A 92 -6.57 -17.23 -2.25
CA ASP A 92 -7.40 -18.40 -1.98
C ASP A 92 -6.93 -19.59 -2.83
N GLU A 93 -6.26 -20.54 -2.19
CA GLU A 93 -5.73 -21.76 -2.83
C GLU A 93 -6.84 -22.63 -3.47
N SER A 94 -8.09 -22.51 -3.01
CA SER A 94 -9.20 -23.30 -3.54
C SER A 94 -9.71 -22.79 -4.88
N THR A 95 -9.56 -21.49 -5.12
CA THR A 95 -9.98 -20.81 -6.36
C THR A 95 -8.82 -20.42 -7.26
N ASP A 96 -7.57 -20.60 -6.79
CA ASP A 96 -6.35 -20.10 -7.44
C ASP A 96 -6.42 -18.60 -7.74
N TYR A 97 -7.07 -17.81 -6.87
CA TYR A 97 -7.32 -16.40 -7.11
C TYR A 97 -7.17 -15.54 -5.87
N PHE A 98 -6.91 -14.24 -6.05
CA PHE A 98 -6.90 -13.27 -4.95
C PHE A 98 -8.34 -12.89 -4.56
N ASN A 99 -8.66 -12.94 -3.27
CA ASN A 99 -9.90 -12.41 -2.75
C ASN A 99 -9.81 -10.87 -2.68
N THR A 100 -10.38 -10.21 -3.66
CA THR A 100 -10.37 -8.74 -3.81
C THR A 100 -11.64 -8.07 -3.29
N SER A 101 -12.58 -8.83 -2.74
CA SER A 101 -13.90 -8.34 -2.31
C SER A 101 -13.82 -7.14 -1.35
N SER A 102 -12.79 -7.09 -0.50
CA SER A 102 -12.59 -5.98 0.42
C SER A 102 -12.35 -4.63 -0.29
N ILE A 103 -11.70 -4.65 -1.45
CA ILE A 103 -11.47 -3.44 -2.28
C ILE A 103 -12.79 -2.98 -2.88
N GLU A 104 -13.54 -3.90 -3.46
CA GLU A 104 -14.83 -3.63 -4.11
C GLU A 104 -15.84 -3.06 -3.10
N GLU A 105 -15.91 -3.66 -1.90
CA GLU A 105 -16.77 -3.16 -0.82
C GLU A 105 -16.42 -1.74 -0.39
N VAL A 106 -15.15 -1.39 -0.28
CA VAL A 106 -14.73 -0.02 0.04
C VAL A 106 -15.18 0.94 -1.05
N ILE A 107 -14.94 0.60 -2.33
CA ILE A 107 -15.32 1.47 -3.46
C ILE A 107 -16.85 1.62 -3.50
N GLU A 108 -17.60 0.51 -3.44
CA GLU A 108 -19.06 0.50 -3.54
C GLU A 108 -19.71 1.35 -2.44
N LYS A 109 -19.28 1.18 -1.19
CA LYS A 109 -19.78 1.95 -0.06
C LYS A 109 -19.36 3.42 -0.14
N ALA A 110 -18.10 3.69 -0.54
CA ALA A 110 -17.57 5.05 -0.59
C ALA A 110 -18.28 5.91 -1.65
N ILE A 111 -18.59 5.38 -2.83
CA ILE A 111 -19.28 6.14 -3.90
C ILE A 111 -20.70 6.53 -3.54
N GLN A 112 -21.38 5.81 -2.61
CA GLN A 112 -22.69 6.18 -2.11
C GLN A 112 -22.62 7.41 -1.18
N ILE A 113 -21.47 7.63 -0.54
CA ILE A 113 -21.26 8.75 0.39
C ILE A 113 -20.61 9.93 -0.36
N LYS A 114 -19.64 9.64 -1.25
CA LYS A 114 -18.84 10.64 -1.93
C LYS A 114 -18.56 10.21 -3.38
N ALA A 115 -19.39 10.69 -4.31
CA ALA A 115 -19.34 10.28 -5.71
C ALA A 115 -18.07 10.72 -6.48
N ASP A 116 -17.37 11.75 -6.00
CA ASP A 116 -16.17 12.32 -6.61
C ASP A 116 -14.86 11.84 -5.97
N ALA A 117 -14.92 10.79 -5.14
CA ALA A 117 -13.74 10.21 -4.50
C ALA A 117 -12.74 9.67 -5.53
N LYS A 118 -11.45 9.89 -5.26
CA LYS A 118 -10.34 9.36 -6.06
C LYS A 118 -9.72 8.17 -5.31
N PHE A 119 -9.67 7.02 -5.95
CA PHE A 119 -9.18 5.79 -5.34
C PHE A 119 -7.74 5.49 -5.74
N ILE A 120 -6.91 5.20 -4.74
CA ILE A 120 -5.53 4.74 -4.90
C ILE A 120 -5.46 3.34 -4.29
N ILE A 121 -5.23 2.32 -5.11
CA ILE A 121 -5.14 0.95 -4.64
C ILE A 121 -3.68 0.63 -4.30
N LYS A 122 -3.46 0.18 -3.06
CA LYS A 122 -2.17 -0.30 -2.54
C LYS A 122 -2.18 -1.81 -2.28
N SER A 123 -3.37 -2.41 -2.11
CA SER A 123 -3.53 -3.85 -1.94
C SER A 123 -2.99 -4.61 -3.15
N THR A 124 -2.45 -5.80 -2.94
CA THR A 124 -1.98 -6.65 -4.04
C THR A 124 -3.17 -7.17 -4.86
N ILE A 125 -3.13 -6.98 -6.16
CA ILE A 125 -4.21 -7.30 -7.08
C ILE A 125 -3.68 -8.08 -8.29
N PRO A 126 -4.53 -8.90 -8.95
CA PRO A 126 -4.15 -9.63 -10.15
C PRO A 126 -4.08 -8.70 -11.38
N ILE A 127 -3.43 -9.18 -12.45
CA ILE A 127 -3.33 -8.43 -13.72
C ILE A 127 -4.71 -8.28 -14.36
N GLY A 128 -5.03 -7.06 -14.80
CA GLY A 128 -6.31 -6.70 -15.43
C GLY A 128 -7.41 -6.31 -14.45
N TYR A 129 -7.10 -6.28 -13.14
CA TYR A 129 -8.10 -6.00 -12.11
C TYR A 129 -8.57 -4.54 -12.11
N VAL A 130 -7.66 -3.56 -12.27
CA VAL A 130 -8.06 -2.15 -12.35
C VAL A 130 -8.97 -1.90 -13.55
N ALA A 131 -8.69 -2.53 -14.71
CA ALA A 131 -9.57 -2.44 -15.87
C ALA A 131 -10.97 -3.02 -15.59
N THR A 132 -11.05 -4.07 -14.79
CA THR A 132 -12.32 -4.67 -14.34
C THR A 132 -13.07 -3.71 -13.40
N LEU A 133 -12.39 -3.12 -12.41
CA LEU A 133 -12.99 -2.13 -11.50
C LEU A 133 -13.52 -0.91 -12.24
N LYS A 134 -12.79 -0.38 -13.22
CA LYS A 134 -13.24 0.75 -14.05
C LYS A 134 -14.52 0.42 -14.85
N LYS A 135 -14.69 -0.84 -15.25
CA LYS A 135 -15.93 -1.30 -15.91
C LYS A 135 -17.08 -1.48 -14.91
N GLN A 136 -16.79 -1.97 -13.72
CA GLN A 136 -17.77 -2.19 -12.66
C GLN A 136 -18.26 -0.87 -12.05
N PHE A 137 -17.37 0.13 -11.93
CA PHE A 137 -17.67 1.44 -11.37
C PHE A 137 -17.45 2.57 -12.41
N PRO A 138 -18.23 2.64 -13.49
CA PRO A 138 -18.00 3.58 -14.60
C PRO A 138 -18.19 5.05 -14.24
N SER A 139 -18.83 5.34 -13.10
CA SER A 139 -18.99 6.70 -12.59
C SER A 139 -17.73 7.21 -11.88
N VAL A 140 -16.82 6.33 -11.47
CA VAL A 140 -15.58 6.71 -10.78
C VAL A 140 -14.53 7.15 -11.80
N GLN A 141 -14.13 8.41 -11.72
CA GLN A 141 -13.18 8.99 -12.66
C GLN A 141 -11.73 8.57 -12.42
N THR A 142 -11.38 8.25 -11.17
CA THR A 142 -9.99 7.96 -10.78
C THR A 142 -9.93 6.69 -9.95
N ILE A 143 -9.43 5.61 -10.55
CA ILE A 143 -8.99 4.38 -9.87
C ILE A 143 -7.59 4.09 -10.39
N ILE A 144 -6.59 4.22 -9.52
CA ILE A 144 -5.18 4.08 -9.88
C ILE A 144 -4.50 3.09 -8.95
N PHE A 145 -3.81 2.11 -9.52
CA PHE A 145 -2.97 1.20 -8.77
C PHE A 145 -1.60 1.82 -8.53
N CYS A 146 -1.19 1.85 -7.28
CA CYS A 146 0.12 2.31 -6.85
C CYS A 146 0.74 1.25 -5.95
N PRO A 147 1.37 0.20 -6.52
CA PRO A 147 1.93 -0.91 -5.75
C PRO A 147 2.97 -0.46 -4.73
N GLU A 148 3.18 -1.30 -3.73
CA GLU A 148 4.22 -1.16 -2.74
C GLU A 148 5.21 -2.34 -2.81
N PHE A 149 6.43 -2.14 -2.29
CA PHE A 149 7.51 -3.14 -2.28
C PHE A 149 8.15 -3.24 -0.89
N LEU A 150 7.36 -2.95 0.15
CA LEU A 150 7.80 -2.98 1.53
C LEU A 150 7.92 -4.42 2.07
N ARG A 151 8.68 -4.57 3.15
CA ARG A 151 8.80 -5.79 3.95
C ARG A 151 8.12 -5.59 5.29
N GLU A 152 7.41 -6.58 5.76
CA GLU A 152 6.86 -6.58 7.12
C GLU A 152 7.98 -6.43 8.16
N GLY A 153 7.74 -5.64 9.20
CA GLY A 153 8.75 -5.32 10.20
C GLY A 153 9.68 -4.16 9.87
N THR A 154 9.73 -3.73 8.59
CA THR A 154 10.46 -2.54 8.13
C THR A 154 9.63 -1.70 7.15
N ALA A 155 8.30 -1.81 7.24
CA ALA A 155 7.38 -1.27 6.25
C ALA A 155 7.48 0.25 6.09
N LEU A 156 7.57 0.98 7.20
CA LEU A 156 7.69 2.43 7.11
C LEU A 156 9.05 2.86 6.58
N TYR A 157 10.14 2.18 6.96
CA TYR A 157 11.47 2.46 6.42
C TYR A 157 11.50 2.28 4.89
N ASP A 158 10.97 1.15 4.40
CA ASP A 158 10.92 0.87 2.98
C ASP A 158 10.05 1.89 2.21
N ASN A 159 9.00 2.45 2.86
CA ASN A 159 8.19 3.53 2.29
C ASN A 159 8.88 4.90 2.33
N LEU A 160 9.72 5.17 3.34
CA LEU A 160 10.50 6.42 3.43
C LEU A 160 11.64 6.45 2.40
N TYR A 161 12.21 5.29 2.08
CA TYR A 161 13.32 5.09 1.15
C TYR A 161 12.97 4.07 0.06
N PRO A 162 11.93 4.29 -0.74
CA PRO A 162 11.54 3.34 -1.77
C PRO A 162 12.57 3.33 -2.91
N SER A 163 12.83 2.18 -3.51
CA SER A 163 13.70 2.08 -4.68
C SER A 163 13.08 2.73 -5.93
N ARG A 164 11.76 2.83 -5.97
CA ARG A 164 10.96 3.44 -7.03
C ARG A 164 9.52 3.65 -6.56
N ILE A 165 8.82 4.61 -7.18
CA ILE A 165 7.38 4.80 -7.04
C ILE A 165 6.75 4.42 -8.38
N ILE A 166 5.75 3.53 -8.39
CA ILE A 166 5.05 3.10 -9.60
C ILE A 166 3.62 3.58 -9.54
N ILE A 167 3.18 4.20 -10.62
CA ILE A 167 1.80 4.69 -10.80
C ILE A 167 1.23 4.03 -12.06
N GLY A 168 0.19 3.22 -11.89
CA GLY A 168 -0.47 2.47 -12.95
C GLY A 168 -1.44 3.31 -13.77
N ASP A 169 -1.01 4.49 -14.21
CA ASP A 169 -1.74 5.38 -15.11
C ASP A 169 -0.78 6.50 -15.59
N THR A 170 -1.11 7.17 -16.70
CA THR A 170 -0.30 8.26 -17.30
C THR A 170 -1.02 9.60 -17.34
N THR A 171 -2.24 9.67 -16.82
CA THR A 171 -3.08 10.88 -16.79
C THR A 171 -2.51 11.97 -15.89
N ASP A 172 -3.09 13.16 -15.94
CA ASP A 172 -2.70 14.24 -15.03
C ASP A 172 -3.05 13.90 -13.57
N ALA A 173 -4.11 13.13 -13.32
CA ALA A 173 -4.42 12.60 -12.00
C ALA A 173 -3.30 11.66 -11.49
N ALA A 174 -2.73 10.83 -12.36
CA ALA A 174 -1.59 9.98 -12.04
C ALA A 174 -0.35 10.80 -11.67
N LYS A 175 -0.07 11.88 -12.41
CA LYS A 175 1.05 12.79 -12.12
C LYS A 175 0.87 13.50 -10.77
N GLU A 176 -0.36 13.90 -10.44
CA GLU A 176 -0.69 14.49 -9.14
C GLU A 176 -0.42 13.51 -8.00
N ILE A 177 -0.83 12.24 -8.16
CA ILE A 177 -0.60 11.17 -7.19
C ILE A 177 0.90 10.85 -7.07
N GLY A 178 1.63 10.75 -8.18
CA GLY A 178 3.08 10.54 -8.17
C GLY A 178 3.83 11.65 -7.44
N ALA A 179 3.45 12.91 -7.68
CA ALA A 179 4.00 14.07 -6.97
C ALA A 179 3.64 14.07 -5.47
N LEU A 180 2.43 13.59 -5.11
CA LEU A 180 2.01 13.43 -3.73
C LEU A 180 2.92 12.44 -2.99
N PHE A 181 3.17 11.25 -3.55
CA PHE A 181 4.07 10.28 -2.93
C PHE A 181 5.51 10.78 -2.89
N LEU A 182 6.04 11.33 -3.99
CA LEU A 182 7.41 11.85 -4.05
C LEU A 182 7.67 12.95 -3.01
N ARG A 183 6.67 13.79 -2.72
CA ARG A 183 6.78 14.83 -1.69
C ARG A 183 6.95 14.25 -0.29
N ASN A 184 6.40 13.07 -0.04
CA ASN A 184 6.34 12.47 1.29
C ASN A 184 7.50 11.48 1.57
N VAL A 185 8.15 10.91 0.55
CA VAL A 185 9.36 10.08 0.74
C VAL A 185 10.56 10.94 1.13
N TRP A 186 11.56 10.35 1.78
CA TRP A 186 12.74 11.09 2.19
C TRP A 186 13.79 11.20 1.10
N ASP A 187 13.94 10.16 0.27
CA ASP A 187 14.77 10.24 -0.94
C ASP A 187 14.00 10.96 -2.05
N LYS A 188 14.42 12.17 -2.39
CA LYS A 188 13.77 12.99 -3.43
C LYS A 188 14.22 12.66 -4.85
N GLU A 189 15.28 11.87 -4.99
CA GLU A 189 15.80 11.42 -6.29
C GLU A 189 15.19 10.07 -6.73
N VAL A 190 14.29 9.50 -5.92
CA VAL A 190 13.61 8.26 -6.26
C VAL A 190 12.83 8.40 -7.58
N PRO A 191 13.01 7.46 -8.53
CA PRO A 191 12.29 7.52 -9.80
C PRO A 191 10.80 7.26 -9.61
N VAL A 192 9.97 8.10 -10.24
CA VAL A 192 8.52 7.91 -10.37
C VAL A 192 8.24 7.39 -11.77
N LEU A 193 7.75 6.15 -11.86
CA LEU A 193 7.46 5.47 -13.10
C LEU A 193 5.95 5.47 -13.35
N TYR A 194 5.53 6.06 -14.45
CA TYR A 194 4.16 6.07 -14.92
C TYR A 194 4.02 5.01 -16.01
N THR A 195 3.18 4.00 -15.77
CA THR A 195 2.96 2.87 -16.67
C THR A 195 1.47 2.71 -16.95
N SER A 196 1.08 1.79 -17.82
CA SER A 196 -0.31 1.38 -17.83
C SER A 196 -0.67 0.61 -16.56
N GLU A 197 -1.96 0.44 -16.29
CA GLU A 197 -2.46 -0.32 -15.15
C GLU A 197 -1.96 -1.78 -15.17
N ASN A 198 -1.99 -2.42 -16.34
CA ASN A 198 -1.56 -3.82 -16.47
C ASN A 198 -0.06 -4.01 -16.21
N GLU A 199 0.79 -3.09 -16.68
CA GLU A 199 2.21 -3.14 -16.37
C GLU A 199 2.47 -2.91 -14.88
N ALA A 200 1.77 -1.99 -14.22
CA ALA A 200 1.93 -1.77 -12.78
C ALA A 200 1.55 -3.02 -11.97
N GLU A 201 0.44 -3.68 -12.33
CA GLU A 201 -0.01 -4.94 -11.73
C GLU A 201 1.01 -6.06 -11.97
N ALA A 202 1.52 -6.19 -13.21
CA ALA A 202 2.55 -7.16 -13.57
C ALA A 202 3.85 -6.92 -12.79
N ILE A 203 4.31 -5.67 -12.66
CA ILE A 203 5.52 -5.32 -11.91
C ILE A 203 5.40 -5.82 -10.45
N LYS A 204 4.24 -5.61 -9.81
CA LYS A 204 4.04 -6.10 -8.43
C LYS A 204 4.04 -7.62 -8.36
N LEU A 205 3.30 -8.28 -9.24
CA LEU A 205 3.21 -9.74 -9.28
C LEU A 205 4.58 -10.39 -9.51
N PHE A 206 5.31 -9.93 -10.53
CA PHE A 206 6.63 -10.50 -10.86
C PHE A 206 7.69 -10.19 -9.81
N ALA A 207 7.64 -9.02 -9.14
CA ALA A 207 8.52 -8.73 -8.02
C ALA A 207 8.32 -9.73 -6.87
N ASN A 208 7.06 -10.02 -6.50
CA ASN A 208 6.75 -11.00 -5.45
C ASN A 208 7.13 -12.42 -5.86
N THR A 209 6.82 -12.83 -7.10
CA THR A 209 7.18 -14.15 -7.64
C THR A 209 8.69 -14.35 -7.70
N TYR A 210 9.44 -13.32 -8.07
CA TYR A 210 10.91 -13.39 -8.06
C TYR A 210 11.48 -13.60 -6.66
N LEU A 211 10.91 -12.93 -5.64
CA LEU A 211 11.31 -13.16 -4.25
C LEU A 211 11.01 -14.59 -3.80
N ALA A 212 9.81 -15.10 -4.11
CA ALA A 212 9.42 -16.48 -3.82
C ALA A 212 10.36 -17.51 -4.53
N LEU A 213 10.70 -17.26 -5.79
CA LEU A 213 11.63 -18.09 -6.54
C LEU A 213 13.04 -18.11 -5.91
N ARG A 214 13.51 -16.97 -5.41
CA ARG A 214 14.80 -16.92 -4.69
C ARG A 214 14.77 -17.79 -3.43
N VAL A 215 13.71 -17.73 -2.64
CA VAL A 215 13.56 -18.58 -1.45
C VAL A 215 13.56 -20.05 -1.84
N ALA A 216 12.76 -20.44 -2.85
CA ALA A 216 12.73 -21.81 -3.35
C ALA A 216 14.11 -22.28 -3.84
N TYR A 217 14.82 -21.44 -4.58
CA TYR A 217 16.17 -21.76 -5.06
C TYR A 217 17.15 -22.07 -3.91
N PHE A 218 17.16 -21.22 -2.88
CA PHE A 218 18.06 -21.43 -1.75
C PHE A 218 17.64 -22.63 -0.87
N ASN A 219 16.36 -22.94 -0.78
CA ASN A 219 15.89 -24.17 -0.12
C ASN A 219 16.39 -25.42 -0.86
N GLU A 220 16.33 -25.44 -2.20
CA GLU A 220 16.88 -26.54 -2.99
C GLU A 220 18.40 -26.65 -2.86
N LEU A 221 19.11 -25.52 -2.85
CA LEU A 221 20.56 -25.50 -2.63
C LEU A 221 20.92 -26.05 -1.25
N ASP A 222 20.19 -25.67 -0.20
CA ASP A 222 20.41 -26.16 1.15
C ASP A 222 20.16 -27.67 1.25
N THR A 223 19.09 -28.17 0.62
CA THR A 223 18.79 -29.59 0.51
C THR A 223 19.91 -30.36 -0.20
N PHE A 224 20.42 -29.83 -1.32
CA PHE A 224 21.54 -30.40 -2.06
C PHE A 224 22.80 -30.45 -1.19
N ALA A 225 23.12 -29.38 -0.49
CA ALA A 225 24.29 -29.32 0.39
C ALA A 225 24.21 -30.37 1.50
N GLN A 226 23.06 -30.47 2.17
CA GLN A 226 22.83 -31.44 3.24
C GLN A 226 23.01 -32.90 2.76
N ILE A 227 22.44 -33.26 1.61
CA ILE A 227 22.55 -34.62 1.03
C ILE A 227 23.98 -34.95 0.69
N ASN A 228 24.80 -33.97 0.27
CA ASN A 228 26.17 -34.18 -0.14
C ASN A 228 27.22 -33.91 0.95
N GLY A 229 26.80 -33.65 2.20
CA GLY A 229 27.70 -33.35 3.32
C GLY A 229 28.48 -32.04 3.15
N LEU A 230 27.90 -31.06 2.46
CA LEU A 230 28.46 -29.75 2.21
C LEU A 230 27.84 -28.70 3.16
N GLU A 231 28.56 -27.60 3.34
CA GLU A 231 28.10 -26.45 4.10
C GLU A 231 27.44 -25.41 3.17
N SER A 232 26.10 -25.25 3.26
CA SER A 232 25.32 -24.34 2.44
C SER A 232 25.82 -22.90 2.52
N ARG A 233 26.24 -22.46 3.72
CA ARG A 233 26.73 -21.13 3.94
C ARG A 233 27.98 -20.82 3.11
N GLN A 234 28.91 -21.77 3.03
CA GLN A 234 30.14 -21.62 2.24
C GLN A 234 29.90 -21.61 0.73
N ILE A 235 28.74 -22.17 0.30
CA ILE A 235 28.39 -22.15 -1.13
C ILE A 235 27.74 -20.80 -1.51
N ILE A 236 27.06 -20.16 -0.54
CA ILE A 236 26.30 -18.90 -0.76
C ILE A 236 27.18 -17.65 -0.64
N GLU A 237 28.15 -17.65 0.28
CA GLU A 237 29.13 -16.57 0.51
C GLU A 237 30.24 -16.57 -0.57
#